data_f0c422b66ce87203f53f498a0ec1e0e4
#
_entry.id   f0c422b66ce87203f53f498a0ec1e0e4
#
_cell.length_a   1.000
_cell.length_b   1.000
_cell.length_c   1.000
_cell.angle_alpha   90.00
_cell.angle_beta   90.00
_cell.angle_gamma   90.00
#
_symmetry.space_group_name_H-M   'P 1'
#
loop_
_entity.id
_entity.type
_entity.pdbx_description
1 polymer ?
#
loop_
_entity_poly.entity_id
_entity_poly.type
_entity_poly.pdbx_seq_one_letter_code
_entity_poly.pdbx_strand_id
1 'polypeptide(L)'
;MKIQWLVFGVVASMVTLTAQAEEAGLALARKSGCLACHSVEHKVVGPAWRDVAARYRDDAGAHERLIAKVKTGGKGNWTDVTGGVPMPPYSPRVADADIETLVDFVLSLK
;
A
#
# COMPACT_ATOMS: atom_id res chain seq x y z
N MET A 1 34.75 8.06 -41.16
CA MET A 1 33.36 7.97 -40.73
C MET A 1 33.33 7.47 -39.30
N LYS A 2 32.91 8.30 -38.37
CA LYS A 2 32.78 7.90 -36.97
C LYS A 2 31.33 7.58 -36.73
N ILE A 3 31.03 6.33 -36.46
CA ILE A 3 29.67 5.89 -36.06
C ILE A 3 29.62 6.02 -34.55
N GLN A 4 28.91 7.04 -34.06
CA GLN A 4 28.62 7.16 -32.65
C GLN A 4 27.33 6.36 -32.35
N TRP A 5 27.49 5.25 -31.71
CA TRP A 5 26.38 4.51 -31.15
C TRP A 5 25.98 5.17 -29.80
N LEU A 6 24.90 5.89 -29.84
CA LEU A 6 24.29 6.41 -28.62
C LEU A 6 23.54 5.26 -27.93
N VAL A 7 24.11 4.79 -26.85
CA VAL A 7 23.43 3.85 -25.97
C VAL A 7 22.48 4.67 -25.09
N PHE A 8 21.33 4.98 -25.63
CA PHE A 8 20.21 5.52 -24.85
C PHE A 8 19.18 4.42 -24.68
N GLY A 9 18.88 4.00 -23.46
CA GLY A 9 17.67 3.26 -23.40
C GLY A 9 17.35 2.33 -22.26
N VAL A 10 18.15 2.17 -21.19
CA VAL A 10 17.82 1.15 -20.19
C VAL A 10 17.34 1.73 -18.85
N VAL A 11 17.59 2.99 -18.54
CA VAL A 11 17.28 3.58 -17.22
C VAL A 11 15.84 4.09 -17.11
N ALA A 12 15.22 4.48 -18.22
CA ALA A 12 13.86 5.07 -18.21
C ALA A 12 12.75 4.04 -17.95
N SER A 13 12.98 2.75 -18.27
CA SER A 13 11.93 1.72 -18.16
C SER A 13 11.62 1.29 -16.73
N MET A 14 12.58 1.34 -15.80
CA MET A 14 12.37 0.92 -14.40
C MET A 14 11.57 1.93 -13.58
N VAL A 15 11.75 3.23 -13.83
CA VAL A 15 11.03 4.29 -13.12
C VAL A 15 9.55 4.31 -13.50
N THR A 16 9.24 4.04 -14.78
CA THR A 16 7.86 3.98 -15.27
C THR A 16 7.08 2.79 -14.69
N LEU A 17 7.70 1.61 -14.51
CA LEU A 17 7.06 0.44 -13.93
C LEU A 17 6.70 0.64 -12.45
N THR A 18 7.58 1.29 -11.67
CA THR A 18 7.33 1.59 -10.24
C THR A 18 6.20 2.60 -10.08
N ALA A 19 6.16 3.65 -10.90
CA ALA A 19 5.11 4.66 -10.89
C ALA A 19 3.75 4.06 -11.29
N GLN A 20 3.74 3.15 -12.28
CA GLN A 20 2.52 2.46 -12.71
C GLN A 20 1.98 1.52 -11.64
N ALA A 21 2.85 0.80 -10.91
CA ALA A 21 2.46 -0.08 -9.81
C ALA A 21 1.86 0.72 -8.65
N GLU A 22 2.45 1.86 -8.30
CA GLU A 22 1.93 2.77 -7.26
C GLU A 22 0.57 3.34 -7.68
N GLU A 23 0.43 3.77 -8.92
CA GLU A 23 -0.83 4.29 -9.46
C GLU A 23 -1.92 3.23 -9.48
N ALA A 24 -1.60 1.99 -9.88
CA ALA A 24 -2.54 0.86 -9.86
C ALA A 24 -2.98 0.51 -8.44
N GLY A 25 -2.06 0.53 -7.46
CA GLY A 25 -2.36 0.32 -6.05
C GLY A 25 -3.31 1.38 -5.50
N LEU A 26 -3.07 2.65 -5.81
CA LEU A 26 -3.96 3.75 -5.42
C LEU A 26 -5.35 3.65 -6.06
N ALA A 27 -5.42 3.26 -7.32
CA ALA A 27 -6.70 3.08 -8.01
C ALA A 27 -7.54 1.97 -7.36
N LEU A 28 -6.90 0.84 -7.02
CA LEU A 28 -7.56 -0.24 -6.30
C LEU A 28 -8.01 0.19 -4.90
N ALA A 29 -7.17 0.92 -4.18
CA ALA A 29 -7.48 1.46 -2.86
C ALA A 29 -8.70 2.39 -2.90
N ARG A 30 -8.74 3.29 -3.88
CA ARG A 30 -9.87 4.19 -4.07
C ARG A 30 -11.15 3.43 -4.36
N LYS A 31 -11.11 2.48 -5.26
CA LYS A 31 -12.23 1.61 -5.60
C LYS A 31 -12.73 0.81 -4.40
N SER A 32 -11.83 0.39 -3.54
CA SER A 32 -12.12 -0.43 -2.36
C SER A 32 -12.57 0.38 -1.13
N GLY A 33 -12.55 1.71 -1.21
CA GLY A 33 -12.99 2.58 -0.12
C GLY A 33 -11.93 2.89 0.94
N CYS A 34 -10.68 2.51 0.72
CA CYS A 34 -9.60 2.67 1.71
C CYS A 34 -9.24 4.13 1.96
N LEU A 35 -9.37 4.99 0.94
CA LEU A 35 -8.98 6.40 1.01
C LEU A 35 -9.95 7.27 1.83
N ALA A 36 -11.04 6.72 2.30
CA ALA A 36 -11.91 7.40 3.27
C ALA A 36 -11.20 7.58 4.62
N CYS A 37 -10.30 6.66 4.98
CA CYS A 37 -9.62 6.64 6.28
C CYS A 37 -8.10 6.65 6.19
N HIS A 38 -7.55 6.40 5.04
CA HIS A 38 -6.09 6.36 4.81
C HIS A 38 -5.66 7.31 3.71
N SER A 39 -4.40 7.74 3.81
CA SER A 39 -3.65 8.40 2.75
C SER A 39 -2.26 7.78 2.68
N VAL A 40 -1.58 7.91 1.54
CA VAL A 40 -0.19 7.47 1.42
C VAL A 40 0.72 8.30 2.33
N GLU A 41 0.54 9.62 2.35
CA GLU A 41 1.45 10.57 2.99
C GLU A 41 0.99 11.05 4.37
N HIS A 42 -0.31 11.01 4.66
CA HIS A 42 -0.87 11.66 5.84
C HIS A 42 -1.77 10.73 6.64
N LYS A 43 -1.74 10.93 7.96
CA LYS A 43 -2.80 10.40 8.83
C LYS A 43 -4.14 11.07 8.44
N VAL A 44 -5.19 10.26 8.35
CA VAL A 44 -6.58 10.74 8.22
C VAL A 44 -7.35 10.25 9.46
N VAL A 45 -8.07 9.15 9.37
CA VAL A 45 -8.58 8.43 10.54
C VAL A 45 -7.57 7.35 10.93
N GLY A 46 -7.10 6.58 9.94
CA GLY A 46 -6.04 5.61 10.07
C GLY A 46 -4.65 6.19 9.81
N PRO A 47 -3.60 5.41 10.06
CA PRO A 47 -2.23 5.86 9.83
C PRO A 47 -1.95 6.08 8.34
N ALA A 48 -0.99 6.98 8.07
CA ALA A 48 -0.42 7.11 6.74
C ALA A 48 0.20 5.78 6.30
N TRP A 49 0.00 5.39 5.06
CA TRP A 49 0.52 4.11 4.58
C TRP A 49 2.04 4.05 4.52
N ARG A 50 2.74 5.17 4.34
CA ARG A 50 4.20 5.21 4.46
C ARG A 50 4.65 4.88 5.87
N ASP A 51 3.90 5.30 6.88
CA ASP A 51 4.19 4.97 8.29
C ASP A 51 3.95 3.48 8.56
N VAL A 52 2.91 2.91 7.98
CA VAL A 52 2.64 1.47 8.05
C VAL A 52 3.80 0.68 7.44
N ALA A 53 4.22 1.06 6.23
CA ALA A 53 5.35 0.42 5.56
C ALA A 53 6.64 0.53 6.36
N ALA A 54 6.92 1.69 6.94
CA ALA A 54 8.10 1.91 7.77
C ALA A 54 8.09 1.05 9.03
N ARG A 55 6.96 0.98 9.72
CA ARG A 55 6.79 0.21 10.95
C ARG A 55 7.02 -1.28 10.76
N TYR A 56 6.58 -1.82 9.64
CA TYR A 56 6.61 -3.26 9.38
C TYR A 56 7.70 -3.71 8.39
N ARG A 57 8.64 -2.82 8.05
CA ARG A 57 9.66 -3.09 7.01
C ARG A 57 10.46 -4.37 7.25
N ASP A 58 10.83 -4.64 8.48
CA ASP A 58 11.65 -5.80 8.86
C ASP A 58 10.84 -6.91 9.54
N ASP A 59 9.52 -6.83 9.47
CA ASP A 59 8.63 -7.79 10.11
C ASP A 59 8.09 -8.79 9.09
N ALA A 60 8.68 -9.97 9.05
CA ALA A 60 8.32 -11.03 8.09
C ALA A 60 6.87 -11.52 8.25
N GLY A 61 6.29 -11.41 9.44
CA GLY A 61 4.91 -11.83 9.70
C GLY A 61 3.86 -10.75 9.42
N ALA A 62 4.26 -9.52 9.12
CA ALA A 62 3.35 -8.41 8.97
C ALA A 62 2.39 -8.58 7.78
N HIS A 63 2.87 -9.10 6.68
CA HIS A 63 2.06 -9.31 5.48
C HIS A 63 0.78 -10.09 5.79
N GLU A 64 0.92 -11.25 6.40
CA GLU A 64 -0.23 -12.12 6.74
C GLU A 64 -1.12 -11.49 7.82
N ARG A 65 -0.54 -10.86 8.82
CA ARG A 65 -1.32 -10.20 9.87
C ARG A 65 -2.12 -9.02 9.34
N LEU A 66 -1.57 -8.24 8.42
CA LEU A 66 -2.27 -7.12 7.81
C LEU A 66 -3.38 -7.57 6.85
N ILE A 67 -3.16 -8.64 6.10
CA ILE A 67 -4.23 -9.24 5.30
C ILE A 67 -5.40 -9.64 6.21
N ALA A 68 -5.13 -10.34 7.29
CA ALA A 68 -6.15 -10.73 8.27
C ALA A 68 -6.85 -9.49 8.86
N LYS A 69 -6.09 -8.44 9.19
CA LYS A 69 -6.62 -7.20 9.75
C LYS A 69 -7.58 -6.50 8.79
N VAL A 70 -7.23 -6.40 7.52
CA VAL A 70 -8.10 -5.79 6.51
C VAL A 70 -9.38 -6.60 6.34
N LYS A 71 -9.28 -7.92 6.33
CA LYS A 71 -10.44 -8.82 6.19
C LYS A 71 -11.41 -8.67 7.37
N THR A 72 -10.91 -8.70 8.58
CA THR A 72 -11.72 -8.78 9.81
C THR A 72 -11.94 -7.45 10.49
N GLY A 73 -11.10 -6.46 10.22
CA GLY A 73 -11.16 -5.15 10.85
C GLY A 73 -10.70 -5.16 12.32
N GLY A 74 -11.04 -4.11 13.04
CA GLY A 74 -10.75 -3.95 14.45
C GLY A 74 -9.75 -2.83 14.74
N LYS A 75 -9.41 -2.62 16.02
CA LYS A 75 -8.57 -1.50 16.46
C LYS A 75 -7.09 -1.67 16.11
N GLY A 76 -6.57 -2.88 16.19
CA GLY A 76 -5.16 -3.16 15.89
C GLY A 76 -4.17 -2.47 16.81
N ASN A 77 -2.98 -2.19 16.28
CA ASN A 77 -1.83 -1.66 17.02
C ASN A 77 -1.59 -0.16 16.81
N TRP A 78 -2.55 0.56 16.26
CA TRP A 78 -2.41 1.98 15.89
C TRP A 78 -3.32 2.89 16.70
N THR A 79 -3.72 2.46 17.90
CA THR A 79 -4.68 3.20 18.74
C THR A 79 -4.18 4.57 19.19
N ASP A 80 -2.87 4.76 19.27
CA ASP A 80 -2.23 6.06 19.50
C ASP A 80 -2.43 7.05 18.34
N VAL A 81 -2.58 6.54 17.13
CA VAL A 81 -2.86 7.35 15.93
C VAL A 81 -4.35 7.51 15.69
N THR A 82 -5.11 6.43 15.83
CA THR A 82 -6.54 6.38 15.48
C THR A 82 -7.45 6.90 16.60
N GLY A 83 -6.94 7.06 17.82
CA GLY A 83 -7.75 7.36 18.99
C GLY A 83 -8.69 6.22 19.38
N GLY A 84 -8.40 5.00 18.94
CA GLY A 84 -9.22 3.82 19.20
C GLY A 84 -10.34 3.58 18.19
N VAL A 85 -10.44 4.38 17.13
CA VAL A 85 -11.41 4.14 16.06
C VAL A 85 -11.02 2.85 15.32
N PRO A 86 -11.94 1.85 15.23
CA PRO A 86 -11.64 0.60 14.59
C PRO A 86 -11.68 0.74 13.06
N MET A 87 -10.85 -0.05 12.38
CA MET A 87 -10.96 -0.26 10.95
C MET A 87 -12.17 -1.17 10.67
N PRO A 88 -13.06 -0.83 9.73
CA PRO A 88 -14.15 -1.74 9.38
C PRO A 88 -13.63 -2.99 8.67
N PRO A 89 -14.36 -4.12 8.72
CA PRO A 89 -14.01 -5.32 7.96
C PRO A 89 -14.30 -5.13 6.48
N TYR A 90 -13.42 -5.62 5.63
CA TYR A 90 -13.56 -5.48 4.18
C TYR A 90 -13.91 -6.79 3.46
N SER A 91 -13.79 -7.94 4.11
CA SER A 91 -14.27 -9.21 3.56
C SER A 91 -15.74 -9.42 3.94
N PRO A 92 -16.61 -9.89 3.05
CA PRO A 92 -16.36 -10.30 1.66
C PRO A 92 -16.58 -9.19 0.62
N ARG A 93 -16.85 -7.97 1.04
CA ARG A 93 -17.14 -6.85 0.12
C ARG A 93 -16.00 -6.60 -0.87
N VAL A 94 -14.76 -6.70 -0.41
CA VAL A 94 -13.57 -6.67 -1.26
C VAL A 94 -13.03 -8.09 -1.38
N ALA A 95 -12.73 -8.52 -2.60
CA ALA A 95 -12.21 -9.85 -2.85
C ALA A 95 -10.89 -10.10 -2.11
N ASP A 96 -10.66 -11.31 -1.63
CA ASP A 96 -9.46 -11.66 -0.90
C ASP A 96 -8.18 -11.38 -1.70
N ALA A 97 -8.18 -11.65 -3.01
CA ALA A 97 -7.06 -11.36 -3.89
C ALA A 97 -6.76 -9.85 -3.98
N ASP A 98 -7.78 -9.01 -3.95
CA ASP A 98 -7.62 -7.55 -3.95
C ASP A 98 -7.08 -7.05 -2.61
N ILE A 99 -7.52 -7.62 -1.50
CA ILE A 99 -6.98 -7.31 -0.17
C ILE A 99 -5.49 -7.65 -0.11
N GLU A 100 -5.10 -8.78 -0.64
CA GLU A 100 -3.69 -9.21 -0.73
C GLU A 100 -2.87 -8.20 -1.55
N THR A 101 -3.38 -7.82 -2.71
CA THR A 101 -2.75 -6.81 -3.57
C THR A 101 -2.63 -5.45 -2.88
N LEU A 102 -3.65 -5.03 -2.14
CA LEU A 102 -3.62 -3.78 -1.36
C LEU A 102 -2.57 -3.81 -0.26
N VAL A 103 -2.47 -4.90 0.48
CA VAL A 103 -1.44 -5.04 1.53
C VAL A 103 -0.04 -5.05 0.91
N ASP A 104 0.16 -5.76 -0.19
CA ASP A 104 1.42 -5.74 -0.94
C ASP A 104 1.80 -4.31 -1.35
N PHE A 105 0.84 -3.57 -1.87
CA PHE A 105 1.04 -2.17 -2.26
C PHE A 105 1.48 -1.31 -1.08
N VAL A 106 0.75 -1.37 0.04
CA VAL A 106 1.08 -0.58 1.24
C VAL A 106 2.47 -0.91 1.75
N LEU A 107 2.81 -2.19 1.86
CA LEU A 107 4.12 -2.63 2.37
C LEU A 107 5.28 -2.33 1.40
N SER A 108 4.99 -2.08 0.13
CA SER A 108 6.00 -1.71 -0.88
C SER A 108 6.43 -0.25 -0.81
N LEU A 109 5.69 0.59 -0.13
CA LEU A 109 5.97 2.03 -0.04
C LEU A 109 7.28 2.30 0.73
N LYS A 110 8.01 3.34 0.30
CA LYS A 110 9.30 3.72 0.87
C LYS A 110 9.25 5.08 1.54
#